data_2dd0e7da11a5d37796e768cbeee722f3
#
_entry.id   2dd0e7da11a5d37796e768cbeee722f3
#
_cell.length_a   1.000
_cell.length_b   1.000
_cell.length_c   1.000
_cell.angle_alpha   90.00
_cell.angle_beta   90.00
_cell.angle_gamma   90.00
#
_symmetry.space_group_name_H-M   'P 1'
#
loop_
_entity.id
_entity.type
_entity.pdbx_description
1 polymer ?
#
loop_
_entity_poly.entity_id
_entity_poly.type
_entity_poly.pdbx_seq_one_letter_code
_entity_poly.pdbx_strand_id
1 'polypeptide(L)'
;MQSIRYYLSYKLSYREIEEVLAERGINVDHSTLNRWVIKYAPLLEHQAHGRKKPVASSWRMDETYINVKGQWKYYYRTVDKYGDVIDFLMCDKRDEKVVINGSHSNALALHNINVELWHSGRMLSLVEILSIKSLNNIVEQSHRRVKGKMNQALGWKSDEGTKATLAGIEVWSMIKNRQLDNPEDLSVWEQFYALAA
;
A
#
# COMPACT_ATOMS: atom_id res chain seq x y z
N MET A 1 -5.28 19.42 -0.09
CA MET A 1 -5.31 18.12 0.63
C MET A 1 -6.65 17.39 0.53
N GLN A 2 -7.81 18.07 0.62
CA GLN A 2 -9.13 17.40 0.56
C GLN A 2 -9.36 16.55 -0.70
N SER A 3 -9.01 17.07 -1.87
CA SER A 3 -9.09 16.35 -3.15
C SER A 3 -8.21 15.11 -3.20
N ILE A 4 -7.00 15.18 -2.64
CA ILE A 4 -6.10 14.01 -2.52
C ILE A 4 -6.75 12.95 -1.63
N ARG A 5 -7.29 13.35 -0.47
CA ARG A 5 -8.03 12.44 0.41
C ARG A 5 -9.20 11.79 -0.31
N TYR A 6 -10.00 12.56 -1.06
CA TYR A 6 -11.11 12.01 -1.84
C TYR A 6 -10.64 10.97 -2.85
N TYR A 7 -9.57 11.25 -3.59
CA TYR A 7 -8.98 10.33 -4.54
C TYR A 7 -8.51 9.02 -3.89
N LEU A 8 -7.85 9.09 -2.75
CA LEU A 8 -7.30 7.93 -2.04
C LEU A 8 -8.35 7.14 -1.25
N SER A 9 -9.35 7.84 -0.70
CA SER A 9 -10.36 7.24 0.17
C SER A 9 -11.50 6.56 -0.57
N TYR A 10 -11.90 7.15 -1.69
CA TYR A 10 -13.06 6.74 -2.45
C TYR A 10 -12.68 6.25 -3.85
N LYS A 11 -13.61 5.54 -4.48
CA LYS A 11 -13.49 5.12 -5.88
C LYS A 11 -13.88 6.27 -6.82
N LEU A 12 -13.24 7.44 -6.67
CA LEU A 12 -13.46 8.60 -7.52
C LEU A 12 -12.26 8.78 -8.46
N SER A 13 -12.54 9.04 -9.73
CA SER A 13 -11.53 9.48 -10.70
C SER A 13 -11.16 10.96 -10.45
N TYR A 14 -10.08 11.42 -11.05
CA TYR A 14 -9.73 12.84 -10.99
C TYR A 14 -10.79 13.74 -11.60
N ARG A 15 -11.49 13.28 -12.67
CA ARG A 15 -12.57 14.03 -13.31
C ARG A 15 -13.80 14.17 -12.42
N GLU A 16 -14.21 13.07 -11.78
CA GLU A 16 -15.33 13.13 -10.82
C GLU A 16 -14.99 14.05 -9.62
N ILE A 17 -13.73 14.10 -9.19
CA ILE A 17 -13.32 15.03 -8.13
C ILE A 17 -13.31 16.47 -8.64
N GLU A 18 -12.91 16.72 -9.90
CA GLU A 18 -13.00 18.01 -10.56
C GLU A 18 -14.45 18.50 -10.56
N GLU A 19 -15.42 17.67 -10.94
CA GLU A 19 -16.86 17.96 -10.94
C GLU A 19 -17.34 18.30 -9.51
N VAL A 20 -17.02 17.47 -8.51
CA VAL A 20 -17.39 17.69 -7.09
C VAL A 20 -16.82 19.02 -6.55
N LEU A 21 -15.62 19.41 -6.98
CA LEU A 21 -15.02 20.68 -6.59
C LEU A 21 -15.69 21.86 -7.31
N ALA A 22 -16.01 21.71 -8.58
CA ALA A 22 -16.69 22.73 -9.37
C ALA A 22 -18.07 23.06 -8.80
N GLU A 23 -18.86 22.08 -8.33
CA GLU A 23 -20.13 22.28 -7.62
C GLU A 23 -19.99 23.18 -6.37
N ARG A 24 -18.78 23.23 -5.79
CA ARG A 24 -18.44 24.03 -4.62
C ARG A 24 -17.75 25.36 -4.99
N GLY A 25 -17.73 25.71 -6.26
CA GLY A 25 -17.11 26.94 -6.77
C GLY A 25 -15.57 26.86 -6.84
N ILE A 26 -14.97 25.67 -6.73
CA ILE A 26 -13.52 25.47 -6.79
C ILE A 26 -13.16 24.91 -8.15
N ASN A 27 -12.57 25.72 -9.01
CA ASN A 27 -12.15 25.32 -10.35
C ASN A 27 -10.72 24.77 -10.32
N VAL A 28 -10.58 23.45 -10.41
CA VAL A 28 -9.30 22.73 -10.43
C VAL A 28 -9.37 21.62 -11.46
N ASP A 29 -8.50 21.66 -12.44
CA ASP A 29 -8.39 20.65 -13.51
C ASP A 29 -7.85 19.30 -12.97
N HIS A 30 -8.38 18.21 -13.53
CA HIS A 30 -7.99 16.83 -13.20
C HIS A 30 -6.49 16.55 -13.36
N SER A 31 -5.79 17.20 -14.30
CA SER A 31 -4.33 17.04 -14.46
C SER A 31 -3.57 17.70 -13.30
N THR A 32 -4.10 18.78 -12.75
CA THR A 32 -3.57 19.40 -11.53
C THR A 32 -3.77 18.51 -10.31
N LEU A 33 -4.95 17.87 -10.20
CA LEU A 33 -5.21 16.88 -9.13
C LEU A 33 -4.24 15.70 -9.21
N ASN A 34 -3.98 15.19 -10.41
CA ASN A 34 -2.98 14.13 -10.62
C ASN A 34 -1.58 14.57 -10.17
N ARG A 35 -1.14 15.78 -10.56
CA ARG A 35 0.16 16.34 -10.11
C ARG A 35 0.24 16.48 -8.59
N TRP A 36 -0.85 16.84 -7.93
CA TRP A 36 -0.90 16.93 -6.47
C TRP A 36 -0.78 15.54 -5.82
N VAL A 37 -1.44 14.51 -6.35
CA VAL A 37 -1.28 13.15 -5.82
C VAL A 37 0.15 12.68 -5.97
N ILE A 38 0.76 12.85 -7.15
CA ILE A 38 2.16 12.48 -7.40
C ILE A 38 3.10 13.19 -6.42
N LYS A 39 2.88 14.47 -6.16
CA LYS A 39 3.73 15.25 -5.28
C LYS A 39 3.54 14.93 -3.80
N TYR A 40 2.30 14.83 -3.34
CA TYR A 40 2.02 14.80 -1.91
C TYR A 40 1.82 13.40 -1.33
N ALA A 41 1.38 12.40 -2.11
CA ALA A 41 1.15 11.06 -1.57
C ALA A 41 2.44 10.41 -1.03
N PRO A 42 3.61 10.53 -1.68
CA PRO A 42 4.87 10.03 -1.11
C PRO A 42 5.30 10.76 0.17
N LEU A 43 4.99 12.06 0.28
CA LEU A 43 5.29 12.81 1.50
C LEU A 43 4.41 12.35 2.68
N LEU A 44 3.12 12.11 2.41
CA LEU A 44 2.20 11.53 3.40
C LEU A 44 2.66 10.14 3.85
N GLU A 45 3.14 9.31 2.91
CA GLU A 45 3.70 8.00 3.22
C GLU A 45 4.90 8.12 4.17
N HIS A 46 5.85 8.98 3.84
CA HIS A 46 7.02 9.21 4.70
C HIS A 46 6.62 9.64 6.12
N GLN A 47 5.67 10.58 6.25
CA GLN A 47 5.16 11.00 7.55
C GLN A 47 4.42 9.89 8.30
N ALA A 48 3.62 9.08 7.59
CA ALA A 48 2.91 7.95 8.18
C ALA A 48 3.86 6.89 8.71
N HIS A 49 4.95 6.60 8.00
CA HIS A 49 5.97 5.67 8.47
C HIS A 49 6.63 6.12 9.77
N GLY A 50 6.87 7.42 9.95
CA GLY A 50 7.42 7.98 11.19
C GLY A 50 6.49 7.90 12.40
N ARG A 51 5.18 7.76 12.17
CA ARG A 51 4.14 7.66 13.22
C ARG A 51 3.55 6.26 13.35
N LYS A 52 4.13 5.28 12.69
CA LYS A 52 3.62 3.91 12.64
C LYS A 52 3.87 3.18 13.95
N LYS A 53 2.82 2.58 14.52
CA LYS A 53 2.91 1.71 15.68
C LYS A 53 3.68 0.43 15.35
N PRO A 54 4.32 -0.22 16.34
CA PRO A 54 4.94 -1.53 16.16
C PRO A 54 3.94 -2.55 15.62
N VAL A 55 4.33 -3.31 14.62
CA VAL A 55 3.53 -4.39 14.03
C VAL A 55 3.73 -5.70 14.80
N ALA A 56 2.80 -6.64 14.67
CA ALA A 56 2.92 -7.95 15.29
C ALA A 56 4.03 -8.79 14.63
N SER A 57 4.53 -9.78 15.36
CA SER A 57 5.64 -10.64 14.92
C SER A 57 5.29 -11.63 13.81
N SER A 58 4.01 -11.90 13.57
CA SER A 58 3.55 -12.81 12.52
C SER A 58 3.10 -12.02 11.30
N TRP A 59 3.74 -12.25 10.16
CA TRP A 59 3.56 -11.50 8.92
C TRP A 59 2.97 -12.37 7.81
N ARG A 60 2.27 -11.73 6.89
CA ARG A 60 1.72 -12.34 5.69
C ARG A 60 2.02 -11.46 4.50
N MET A 61 2.54 -12.06 3.45
CA MET A 61 2.76 -11.37 2.19
C MET A 61 1.92 -12.02 1.10
N ASP A 62 1.37 -11.22 0.23
CA ASP A 62 0.68 -11.68 -0.97
C ASP A 62 1.06 -10.84 -2.18
N GLU A 63 0.96 -11.48 -3.35
CA GLU A 63 1.26 -10.90 -4.65
C GLU A 63 -0.04 -10.65 -5.41
N THR A 64 -0.14 -9.51 -6.04
CA THR A 64 -1.19 -9.24 -7.01
C THR A 64 -0.66 -8.54 -8.24
N TYR A 65 -1.43 -8.58 -9.32
CA TYR A 65 -1.06 -7.94 -10.57
C TYR A 65 -1.76 -6.60 -10.71
N ILE A 66 -1.00 -5.62 -11.19
CA ILE A 66 -1.51 -4.28 -11.50
C ILE A 66 -1.14 -3.91 -12.94
N ASN A 67 -2.08 -3.27 -13.63
CA ASN A 67 -1.86 -2.82 -15.01
C ASN A 67 -1.36 -1.38 -15.03
N VAL A 68 -0.17 -1.17 -15.61
CA VAL A 68 0.44 0.15 -15.77
C VAL A 68 0.87 0.31 -17.23
N LYS A 69 0.33 1.30 -17.93
CA LYS A 69 0.58 1.53 -19.38
C LYS A 69 0.30 0.31 -20.26
N GLY A 70 -0.69 -0.50 -19.91
CA GLY A 70 -1.01 -1.73 -20.62
C GLY A 70 -0.10 -2.92 -20.26
N GLN A 71 0.88 -2.74 -19.40
CA GLN A 71 1.79 -3.80 -18.94
C GLN A 71 1.41 -4.26 -17.55
N TRP A 72 1.40 -5.59 -17.33
CA TRP A 72 1.18 -6.17 -16.03
C TRP A 72 2.46 -6.13 -15.22
N LYS A 73 2.36 -5.53 -14.01
CA LYS A 73 3.43 -5.46 -13.02
C LYS A 73 3.02 -6.20 -11.75
N TYR A 74 4.00 -6.53 -10.94
CA TYR A 74 3.80 -7.20 -9.67
C TYR A 74 3.67 -6.17 -8.55
N TYR A 75 2.68 -6.38 -7.68
CA TYR A 75 2.49 -5.61 -6.48
C TYR A 75 2.46 -6.56 -5.29
N TYR A 76 3.49 -6.48 -4.49
CA TYR A 76 3.64 -7.22 -3.25
C TYR A 76 3.16 -6.38 -2.09
N ARG A 77 2.47 -6.99 -1.15
CA ARG A 77 2.01 -6.32 0.06
C ARG A 77 2.18 -7.24 1.24
N THR A 78 2.79 -6.72 2.31
CA THR A 78 3.02 -7.43 3.57
C THR A 78 2.18 -6.79 4.66
N VAL A 79 1.44 -7.63 5.38
CA VAL A 79 0.65 -7.22 6.54
C VAL A 79 0.92 -8.17 7.70
N ASP A 80 0.65 -7.71 8.92
CA ASP A 80 0.70 -8.56 10.09
C ASP A 80 -0.58 -9.39 10.26
N LYS A 81 -0.67 -10.16 11.35
CA LYS A 81 -1.83 -11.02 11.65
C LYS A 81 -3.15 -10.25 11.86
N TYR A 82 -3.09 -8.96 12.11
CA TYR A 82 -4.26 -8.08 12.29
C TYR A 82 -4.63 -7.34 11.00
N GLY A 83 -3.80 -7.42 9.96
CA GLY A 83 -3.98 -6.71 8.70
C GLY A 83 -3.30 -5.34 8.66
N ASP A 84 -2.47 -5.03 9.66
CA ASP A 84 -1.68 -3.81 9.69
C ASP A 84 -0.57 -3.86 8.65
N VAL A 85 -0.43 -2.78 7.90
CA VAL A 85 0.53 -2.67 6.80
C VAL A 85 1.94 -2.69 7.33
N ILE A 86 2.76 -3.63 6.85
CA ILE A 86 4.19 -3.67 7.14
C ILE A 86 4.94 -2.93 6.05
N ASP A 87 4.78 -3.37 4.81
CA ASP A 87 5.46 -2.79 3.65
C ASP A 87 4.76 -3.19 2.35
N PHE A 88 5.09 -2.51 1.25
CA PHE A 88 4.63 -2.84 -0.07
C PHE A 88 5.69 -2.52 -1.12
N LEU A 89 5.66 -3.23 -2.24
CA LEU A 89 6.61 -3.07 -3.33
C LEU A 89 5.92 -3.26 -4.68
N MET A 90 6.23 -2.38 -5.63
CA MET A 90 5.88 -2.55 -7.04
C MET A 90 7.14 -2.81 -7.87
N CYS A 91 7.15 -3.88 -8.67
CA CYS A 91 8.26 -4.21 -9.55
C CYS A 91 7.78 -4.72 -10.92
N ASP A 92 8.66 -4.61 -11.92
CA ASP A 92 8.38 -4.98 -13.31
C ASP A 92 8.46 -6.49 -13.54
N LYS A 93 9.32 -7.15 -12.80
CA LYS A 93 9.55 -8.59 -12.89
C LYS A 93 9.24 -9.24 -11.56
N ARG A 94 8.81 -10.49 -11.62
CA ARG A 94 8.70 -11.29 -10.41
C ARG A 94 10.09 -11.42 -9.80
N ASP A 95 10.24 -10.85 -8.61
CA ASP A 95 11.51 -10.94 -7.90
C ASP A 95 11.60 -12.31 -7.21
N GLU A 96 12.63 -13.09 -7.54
CA GLU A 96 12.87 -14.39 -6.91
C GLU A 96 13.20 -14.27 -5.41
N LYS A 97 13.58 -13.06 -4.99
CA LYS A 97 13.93 -12.76 -3.59
C LYS A 97 12.76 -12.27 -2.74
N VAL A 98 11.63 -11.91 -3.36
CA VAL A 98 10.44 -11.46 -2.62
C VAL A 98 9.34 -12.48 -2.82
N VAL A 99 9.20 -13.36 -1.87
CA VAL A 99 8.32 -14.48 -2.05
C VAL A 99 7.69 -14.93 -0.77
N ILE A 100 6.41 -14.73 -0.60
CA ILE A 100 5.60 -15.56 0.29
C ILE A 100 4.14 -15.64 -0.19
N ASN A 101 3.89 -16.48 -1.13
CA ASN A 101 2.56 -17.04 -1.28
C ASN A 101 2.76 -18.54 -1.45
N GLY A 102 2.32 -19.36 -0.51
CA GLY A 102 2.27 -20.83 -0.50
C GLY A 102 2.82 -21.66 -1.67
N SER A 103 3.58 -21.05 -2.58
CA SER A 103 4.24 -21.73 -3.68
C SER A 103 5.60 -22.27 -3.21
N HIS A 104 5.99 -23.43 -3.74
CA HIS A 104 7.24 -24.10 -3.37
C HIS A 104 8.49 -23.23 -3.59
N SER A 105 8.49 -22.41 -4.64
CA SER A 105 9.58 -21.46 -4.96
C SER A 105 9.79 -20.42 -3.87
N ASN A 106 8.75 -20.07 -3.17
CA ASN A 106 8.70 -19.04 -2.14
C ASN A 106 9.31 -19.56 -0.82
N ALA A 107 8.97 -20.78 -0.46
CA ALA A 107 9.56 -21.45 0.68
C ALA A 107 11.08 -21.61 0.51
N LEU A 108 11.54 -21.88 -0.73
CA LEU A 108 12.97 -22.05 -1.02
C LEU A 108 13.76 -20.73 -0.87
N ALA A 109 13.22 -19.61 -1.31
CA ALA A 109 13.89 -18.30 -1.18
C ALA A 109 14.05 -17.87 0.29
N LEU A 110 13.03 -18.09 1.11
CA LEU A 110 13.12 -17.84 2.57
C LEU A 110 14.04 -18.82 3.28
N HIS A 111 14.07 -20.07 2.83
CA HIS A 111 15.02 -21.04 3.35
C HIS A 111 16.46 -20.55 3.10
N ASN A 112 16.76 -20.01 1.91
CA ASN A 112 18.07 -19.44 1.60
C ASN A 112 18.40 -18.22 2.48
N ILE A 113 17.43 -17.34 2.72
CA ILE A 113 17.60 -16.20 3.66
C ILE A 113 17.88 -16.72 5.08
N ASN A 114 17.15 -17.71 5.55
CA ASN A 114 17.37 -18.31 6.85
C ASN A 114 18.77 -18.97 6.95
N VAL A 115 19.25 -19.61 5.89
CA VAL A 115 20.61 -20.16 5.81
C VAL A 115 21.66 -19.05 5.92
N GLU A 116 21.47 -17.94 5.21
CA GLU A 116 22.37 -16.76 5.32
C GLU A 116 22.35 -16.15 6.72
N LEU A 117 21.19 -16.03 7.35
CA LEU A 117 21.06 -15.55 8.73
C LEU A 117 21.74 -16.49 9.73
N TRP A 118 21.63 -17.80 9.52
CA TRP A 118 22.29 -18.81 10.34
C TRP A 118 23.82 -18.72 10.21
N HIS A 119 24.34 -18.64 8.97
CA HIS A 119 25.78 -18.48 8.73
C HIS A 119 26.35 -17.15 9.26
N SER A 120 25.52 -16.10 9.32
CA SER A 120 25.93 -14.80 9.90
C SER A 120 25.84 -14.74 11.41
N GLY A 121 25.47 -15.84 12.09
CA GLY A 121 25.31 -15.90 13.57
C GLY A 121 24.05 -15.23 14.11
N ARG A 122 23.09 -14.86 13.26
CA ARG A 122 21.83 -14.21 13.64
C ARG A 122 20.68 -15.22 13.84
N MET A 123 20.94 -16.30 14.54
CA MET A 123 19.97 -17.40 14.75
C MET A 123 18.63 -16.97 15.37
N LEU A 124 18.62 -15.92 16.19
CA LEU A 124 17.39 -15.38 16.81
C LEU A 124 16.51 -14.59 15.83
N SER A 125 16.98 -14.34 14.62
CA SER A 125 16.27 -13.61 13.57
C SER A 125 15.72 -14.52 12.47
N LEU A 126 15.72 -15.84 12.67
CA LEU A 126 15.18 -16.79 11.69
C LEU A 126 13.68 -16.57 11.49
N VAL A 127 13.27 -16.53 10.23
CA VAL A 127 11.87 -16.36 9.83
C VAL A 127 11.19 -17.73 9.76
N GLU A 128 10.16 -17.94 10.56
CA GLU A 128 9.32 -19.14 10.46
C GLU A 128 8.37 -19.02 9.29
N ILE A 129 8.45 -19.99 8.36
CA ILE A 129 7.65 -20.01 7.14
C ILE A 129 6.43 -20.89 7.35
N LEU A 130 5.25 -20.28 7.51
CA LEU A 130 3.99 -21.00 7.58
C LEU A 130 3.24 -20.86 6.26
N SER A 131 3.17 -21.95 5.49
CA SER A 131 2.42 -22.02 4.23
C SER A 131 0.98 -22.48 4.49
N ILE A 132 0.12 -21.59 4.96
CA ILE A 132 -1.30 -21.89 5.22
C ILE A 132 -2.20 -21.01 4.34
N LYS A 133 -2.86 -21.62 3.37
CA LYS A 133 -3.71 -20.96 2.38
C LYS A 133 -4.84 -20.10 3.02
N SER A 134 -5.40 -20.55 4.14
CA SER A 134 -6.47 -19.82 4.85
C SER A 134 -6.02 -18.51 5.50
N LEU A 135 -4.73 -18.31 5.74
CA LEU A 135 -4.19 -17.09 6.35
C LEU A 135 -4.05 -15.94 5.35
N ASN A 136 -4.13 -16.20 4.04
CA ASN A 136 -4.02 -15.17 3.00
C ASN A 136 -5.28 -14.32 2.83
N ASN A 137 -6.44 -14.73 3.37
CA ASN A 137 -7.70 -14.00 3.24
C ASN A 137 -7.60 -12.54 3.72
N ILE A 138 -6.77 -12.25 4.73
CA ILE A 138 -6.60 -10.89 5.26
C ILE A 138 -5.86 -10.02 4.22
N VAL A 139 -4.82 -10.53 3.60
CA VAL A 139 -4.06 -9.80 2.57
C VAL A 139 -4.88 -9.65 1.30
N GLU A 140 -5.60 -10.71 0.86
CA GLU A 140 -6.48 -10.67 -0.31
C GLU A 140 -7.57 -9.60 -0.18
N GLN A 141 -8.19 -9.48 1.00
CA GLN A 141 -9.20 -8.44 1.25
C GLN A 141 -8.61 -7.04 1.10
N SER A 142 -7.37 -6.85 1.50
CA SER A 142 -6.68 -5.57 1.40
C SER A 142 -6.36 -5.17 -0.03
N HIS A 143 -6.10 -6.15 -0.93
CA HIS A 143 -5.88 -5.91 -2.36
C HIS A 143 -7.13 -5.39 -3.09
N ARG A 144 -8.33 -5.61 -2.55
CA ARG A 144 -9.60 -5.14 -3.16
C ARG A 144 -9.61 -3.64 -3.38
N ARG A 145 -8.98 -2.87 -2.49
CA ARG A 145 -8.92 -1.41 -2.61
C ARG A 145 -8.04 -0.99 -3.80
N VAL A 146 -6.86 -1.59 -3.91
CA VAL A 146 -5.92 -1.36 -5.02
C VAL A 146 -6.55 -1.77 -6.35
N LYS A 147 -7.10 -3.00 -6.43
CA LYS A 147 -7.78 -3.50 -7.63
C LYS A 147 -8.99 -2.65 -8.00
N GLY A 148 -9.78 -2.22 -7.02
CA GLY A 148 -10.93 -1.35 -7.25
C GLY A 148 -10.54 -0.01 -7.87
N LYS A 149 -9.43 0.58 -7.42
CA LYS A 149 -8.91 1.83 -7.95
C LYS A 149 -8.31 1.65 -9.36
N MET A 150 -7.56 0.57 -9.57
CA MET A 150 -7.00 0.22 -10.87
C MET A 150 -8.10 -0.01 -11.93
N ASN A 151 -9.14 -0.75 -11.58
CA ASN A 151 -10.24 -1.04 -12.50
C ASN A 151 -11.02 0.22 -12.88
N GLN A 152 -11.26 1.13 -11.94
CA GLN A 152 -11.87 2.42 -12.21
C GLN A 152 -11.05 3.27 -13.20
N ALA A 153 -9.72 3.23 -13.07
CA ALA A 153 -8.81 3.97 -13.94
C ALA A 153 -8.55 3.25 -15.27
N LEU A 154 -9.13 2.07 -15.51
CA LEU A 154 -8.80 1.19 -16.65
C LEU A 154 -7.28 0.95 -16.78
N GLY A 155 -6.63 0.73 -15.66
CA GLY A 155 -5.16 0.70 -15.50
C GLY A 155 -4.55 2.10 -15.35
N TRP A 156 -3.39 2.13 -14.73
CA TRP A 156 -2.67 3.39 -14.53
C TRP A 156 -1.86 3.79 -15.76
N LYS A 157 -1.67 5.10 -15.95
CA LYS A 157 -1.05 5.67 -17.16
C LYS A 157 0.44 6.00 -16.99
N SER A 158 0.98 5.94 -15.77
CA SER A 158 2.40 6.21 -15.48
C SER A 158 2.88 5.43 -14.25
N ASP A 159 4.15 5.06 -14.24
CA ASP A 159 4.78 4.40 -13.09
C ASP A 159 4.79 5.30 -11.86
N GLU A 160 5.13 6.56 -12.04
CA GLU A 160 5.17 7.57 -10.99
C GLU A 160 3.79 7.77 -10.35
N GLY A 161 2.75 7.98 -11.16
CA GLY A 161 1.37 8.11 -10.70
C GLY A 161 0.87 6.84 -10.02
N THR A 162 1.29 5.66 -10.49
CA THR A 162 0.96 4.38 -9.86
C THR A 162 1.59 4.28 -8.48
N LYS A 163 2.90 4.50 -8.35
CA LYS A 163 3.62 4.47 -7.08
C LYS A 163 3.02 5.44 -6.07
N ALA A 164 2.78 6.68 -6.47
CA ALA A 164 2.15 7.67 -5.63
C ALA A 164 0.73 7.27 -5.18
N THR A 165 -0.07 6.69 -6.09
CA THR A 165 -1.41 6.20 -5.74
C THR A 165 -1.36 5.04 -4.76
N LEU A 166 -0.45 4.08 -4.97
CA LEU A 166 -0.25 2.95 -4.06
C LEU A 166 0.17 3.44 -2.68
N ALA A 167 1.18 4.29 -2.59
CA ALA A 167 1.64 4.93 -1.36
C ALA A 167 0.47 5.57 -0.59
N GLY A 168 -0.32 6.38 -1.28
CA GLY A 168 -1.50 7.02 -0.68
C GLY A 168 -2.58 6.04 -0.22
N ILE A 169 -2.84 4.97 -0.97
CA ILE A 169 -3.79 3.90 -0.56
C ILE A 169 -3.30 3.20 0.70
N GLU A 170 -1.99 2.94 0.82
CA GLU A 170 -1.44 2.31 2.01
C GLU A 170 -1.48 3.25 3.23
N VAL A 171 -1.17 4.53 3.08
CA VAL A 171 -1.37 5.55 4.13
C VAL A 171 -2.82 5.56 4.61
N TRP A 172 -3.76 5.59 3.68
CA TRP A 172 -5.18 5.55 4.04
C TRP A 172 -5.58 4.25 4.74
N SER A 173 -4.95 3.12 4.38
CA SER A 173 -5.14 1.83 5.04
C SER A 173 -4.61 1.86 6.47
N MET A 174 -3.41 2.39 6.70
CA MET A 174 -2.81 2.55 8.03
C MET A 174 -3.70 3.39 8.96
N ILE A 175 -4.23 4.52 8.47
CA ILE A 175 -5.12 5.38 9.24
C ILE A 175 -6.40 4.61 9.62
N LYS A 176 -7.04 3.93 8.65
CA LYS A 176 -8.28 3.17 8.89
C LYS A 176 -8.10 2.01 9.86
N ASN A 177 -6.95 1.39 9.85
CA ASN A 177 -6.58 0.31 10.77
C ASN A 177 -6.14 0.84 12.14
N ARG A 178 -6.14 2.16 12.37
CA ARG A 178 -5.62 2.80 13.59
C ARG A 178 -4.17 2.43 13.90
N GLN A 179 -3.40 2.23 12.87
CA GLN A 179 -2.01 1.79 12.91
C GLN A 179 -1.04 2.94 13.21
N LEU A 180 -1.47 4.19 13.10
CA LEU A 180 -0.66 5.37 13.40
C LEU A 180 -0.86 5.81 14.84
N ASP A 181 0.20 6.37 15.44
CA ASP A 181 0.10 7.05 16.72
C ASP A 181 -0.85 8.24 16.61
N ASN A 182 -1.82 8.30 17.51
CA ASN A 182 -2.88 9.29 17.51
C ASN A 182 -3.12 9.78 18.95
N PRO A 183 -2.18 10.52 19.54
CA PRO A 183 -2.28 10.96 20.93
C PRO A 183 -3.43 11.95 21.17
N GLU A 184 -3.90 12.63 20.13
CA GLU A 184 -5.00 13.60 20.19
C GLU A 184 -6.37 12.96 19.91
N ASP A 185 -6.44 11.65 19.75
CA ASP A 185 -7.66 10.90 19.39
C ASP A 185 -8.42 11.46 18.19
N LEU A 186 -7.68 11.90 17.18
CA LEU A 186 -8.22 12.48 15.96
C LEU A 186 -9.04 11.44 15.19
N SER A 187 -10.09 11.89 14.55
CA SER A 187 -10.85 11.07 13.60
C SER A 187 -10.00 10.65 12.40
N VAL A 188 -10.45 9.64 11.64
CA VAL A 188 -9.74 9.11 10.47
C VAL A 188 -9.39 10.19 9.44
N TRP A 189 -10.28 11.16 9.20
CA TRP A 189 -10.02 12.23 8.24
C TRP A 189 -9.12 13.32 8.83
N GLU A 190 -9.21 13.62 10.13
CA GLU A 190 -8.32 14.56 10.82
C GLU A 190 -6.87 14.04 10.85
N GLN A 191 -6.68 12.74 11.14
CA GLN A 191 -5.36 12.13 11.06
C GLN A 191 -4.72 12.28 9.68
N PHE A 192 -5.51 12.14 8.59
CA PHE A 192 -5.01 12.36 7.24
C PHE A 192 -4.51 13.79 7.04
N TYR A 193 -5.22 14.79 7.56
CA TYR A 193 -4.78 16.19 7.46
C TYR A 193 -3.60 16.49 8.36
N ALA A 194 -3.51 15.89 9.54
CA ALA A 194 -2.39 16.02 10.46
C ALA A 194 -1.07 15.43 9.92
N LEU A 195 -1.14 14.49 8.95
CA LEU A 195 0.05 14.02 8.22
C LEU A 195 0.56 15.05 7.21
N ALA A 196 -0.25 16.04 6.84
CA ALA A 196 0.06 17.05 5.83
C ALA A 196 0.47 18.40 6.43
N ALA A 197 0.39 18.53 7.74
CA ALA A 197 0.80 19.70 8.51
C ALA A 197 2.30 19.66 8.82
#